data_259bb26beda9dc14bb947e58b37a2a61
#
_entry.id   259bb26beda9dc14bb947e58b37a2a61
#
_cell.length_a   1.000
_cell.length_b   1.000
_cell.length_c   1.000
_cell.angle_alpha   90.00
_cell.angle_beta   90.00
_cell.angle_gamma   90.00
#
_symmetry.space_group_name_H-M   'P 1'
#
loop_
_entity.id
_entity.type
_entity.pdbx_description
1 polymer ?
#
loop_
_entity_poly.entity_id
_entity_poly.type
_entity_poly.pdbx_seq_one_letter_code
_entity_poly.pdbx_strand_id
1 'polypeptide(L)'
;GYVTTRVVVEPQDLRSGMLVLTVIPGKVGRIQLQDQSAIPFATRGTLWFAMPMSQGDMLNVRNIEQGLENLKRVPSADANMELVPSENVGETDIVISYKQTLPFYLTLGVDDSGSKATGRLQGSATFSWDNVLTLNDMFYISGTRSFKRNSDDAEGDYGSKNVTLYYSIPWRNYLLTLSGSKYSYHQTVAGAFESYVYSGESQQMKANLSRLLSRGSQHKTYINGALWTKKSHNYIDDTEVEVQRRRTAGWEVGLNHTQYIGDTVLQLFANYKRGTGGNKSLPAPEEEFGEGTSRMQIFTAGVDFTYPFTIGNQPFRFNTSWNGQWNGTPLTQQDKFSIGGRYTVRGFDGELSLSGEKGWLWRNELGWDIANKGHELYLGIDRGKVHSSQEELQIGDSLMGGVIGLRGKLWGINYDYFVGKPIKKPEGFRTSHVTTGFNVSYRF
;
A
#
# COMPACT_ATOMS: atom_id res chain seq x y z
N GLY A 1 21.88 -20.01 -5.02
CA GLY A 1 20.90 -19.96 -6.06
C GLY A 1 20.94 -21.10 -7.09
N TYR A 2 22.11 -21.67 -7.44
CA TYR A 2 22.28 -22.67 -8.53
C TYR A 2 22.35 -24.10 -7.97
N VAL A 3 21.22 -24.62 -7.51
CA VAL A 3 21.15 -25.89 -6.74
C VAL A 3 21.43 -27.14 -7.56
N THR A 4 21.28 -27.11 -8.89
CA THR A 4 21.52 -28.25 -9.78
C THR A 4 22.89 -28.17 -10.49
N THR A 5 23.67 -27.12 -10.27
CA THR A 5 25.02 -26.99 -10.77
C THR A 5 25.94 -27.94 -10.01
N ARG A 6 26.76 -28.71 -10.74
CA ARG A 6 27.70 -29.68 -10.18
C ARG A 6 29.13 -29.24 -10.46
N VAL A 7 30.02 -29.50 -9.52
CA VAL A 7 31.46 -29.38 -9.71
C VAL A 7 32.02 -30.79 -9.68
N VAL A 8 32.67 -31.21 -10.74
CA VAL A 8 33.28 -32.54 -10.86
C VAL A 8 34.77 -32.42 -11.05
N VAL A 9 35.47 -33.38 -10.52
CA VAL A 9 36.89 -33.57 -10.75
C VAL A 9 37.03 -34.74 -11.70
N GLU A 10 37.46 -34.45 -12.94
CA GLU A 10 37.77 -35.49 -13.92
C GLU A 10 39.12 -36.16 -13.56
N PRO A 11 39.33 -37.44 -13.97
CA PRO A 11 40.62 -38.07 -13.81
C PRO A 11 41.72 -37.23 -14.45
N GLN A 12 42.74 -36.82 -13.65
CA GLN A 12 43.79 -35.90 -14.09
C GLN A 12 45.10 -36.19 -13.38
N ASP A 13 46.19 -35.80 -13.97
CA ASP A 13 47.52 -35.90 -13.37
C ASP A 13 47.81 -34.69 -12.49
N LEU A 14 47.88 -34.92 -11.19
CA LEU A 14 48.15 -33.90 -10.17
C LEU A 14 49.63 -33.60 -9.96
N ARG A 15 50.55 -34.27 -10.68
CA ARG A 15 51.98 -34.05 -10.53
C ARG A 15 52.40 -32.66 -10.98
N SER A 16 51.59 -32.02 -11.78
CA SER A 16 51.78 -30.61 -12.19
C SER A 16 51.49 -29.59 -11.10
N GLY A 17 50.92 -30.02 -9.94
CA GLY A 17 50.45 -29.14 -8.88
C GLY A 17 49.18 -28.36 -9.24
N MET A 18 48.53 -28.67 -10.36
CA MET A 18 47.29 -27.99 -10.83
C MET A 18 46.10 -28.93 -10.70
N LEU A 19 45.06 -28.49 -9.98
CA LEU A 19 43.74 -29.17 -9.91
C LEU A 19 42.77 -28.45 -10.85
N VAL A 20 42.25 -29.17 -11.82
CA VAL A 20 41.23 -28.67 -12.75
C VAL A 20 39.85 -29.13 -12.24
N LEU A 21 38.98 -28.17 -12.01
CA LEU A 21 37.58 -28.40 -11.65
C LEU A 21 36.68 -28.09 -12.84
N THR A 22 35.84 -29.05 -13.21
CA THR A 22 34.85 -28.87 -14.28
C THR A 22 33.50 -28.51 -13.67
N VAL A 23 32.97 -27.33 -14.00
CA VAL A 23 31.64 -26.88 -13.56
C VAL A 23 30.62 -27.26 -14.62
N ILE A 24 29.66 -28.09 -14.24
CA ILE A 24 28.52 -28.46 -15.07
C ILE A 24 27.31 -27.66 -14.61
N PRO A 25 26.91 -26.59 -15.35
CA PRO A 25 25.77 -25.80 -14.99
C PRO A 25 24.49 -26.59 -15.14
N GLY A 26 23.60 -26.55 -14.14
CA GLY A 26 22.27 -27.08 -14.24
C GLY A 26 21.38 -26.13 -15.06
N LYS A 27 20.69 -26.64 -16.06
CA LYS A 27 19.80 -25.89 -16.94
C LYS A 27 18.34 -26.20 -16.69
N VAL A 28 17.47 -25.28 -17.03
CA VAL A 28 16.03 -25.45 -17.04
C VAL A 28 15.66 -26.33 -18.24
N GLY A 29 15.05 -27.47 -17.98
CA GLY A 29 14.43 -28.33 -18.97
C GLY A 29 13.06 -27.81 -19.38
N ARG A 30 12.05 -28.69 -19.40
CA ARG A 30 10.67 -28.30 -19.68
C ARG A 30 10.03 -27.63 -18.46
N ILE A 31 9.24 -26.59 -18.68
CA ILE A 31 8.41 -25.97 -17.65
C ILE A 31 6.95 -26.37 -17.96
N GLN A 32 6.34 -27.13 -17.07
CA GLN A 32 4.99 -27.66 -17.23
C GLN A 32 4.09 -27.15 -16.12
N LEU A 33 2.88 -26.69 -16.48
CA LEU A 33 1.85 -26.31 -15.55
C LEU A 33 0.72 -27.34 -15.60
N GLN A 34 0.42 -27.92 -14.44
CA GLN A 34 -0.69 -28.85 -14.22
C GLN A 34 -1.79 -28.08 -13.49
N ASP A 35 -2.83 -27.73 -14.23
CA ASP A 35 -3.99 -27.02 -13.66
C ASP A 35 -4.93 -28.05 -13.00
N GLN A 36 -4.98 -28.01 -11.66
CA GLN A 36 -5.82 -28.86 -10.82
C GLN A 36 -7.11 -28.14 -10.37
N SER A 37 -7.43 -27.00 -10.98
CA SER A 37 -8.65 -26.26 -10.70
C SER A 37 -9.89 -27.05 -11.14
N ALA A 38 -11.01 -26.89 -10.44
CA ALA A 38 -12.29 -27.51 -10.83
C ALA A 38 -12.73 -27.10 -12.25
N ILE A 39 -12.45 -25.82 -12.59
CA ILE A 39 -12.55 -25.29 -13.96
C ILE A 39 -11.15 -24.83 -14.33
N PRO A 40 -10.52 -25.35 -15.40
CA PRO A 40 -9.20 -24.92 -15.80
C PRO A 40 -9.17 -23.44 -16.18
N PHE A 41 -8.33 -22.66 -15.50
CA PHE A 41 -8.15 -21.21 -15.74
C PHE A 41 -6.79 -20.88 -16.35
N ALA A 42 -5.79 -21.72 -16.08
CA ALA A 42 -4.43 -21.44 -16.51
C ALA A 42 -4.27 -21.62 -18.02
N THR A 43 -3.53 -20.69 -18.61
CA THR A 43 -3.16 -20.70 -20.03
C THR A 43 -1.64 -20.72 -20.18
N ARG A 44 -1.15 -20.82 -21.43
CA ARG A 44 0.28 -20.60 -21.69
C ARG A 44 0.74 -19.19 -21.26
N GLY A 45 -0.16 -18.20 -21.34
CA GLY A 45 0.08 -16.85 -20.87
C GLY A 45 0.29 -16.79 -19.36
N THR A 46 -0.48 -17.53 -18.56
CA THR A 46 -0.31 -17.62 -17.09
C THR A 46 1.14 -17.96 -16.73
N LEU A 47 1.68 -18.99 -17.38
CA LEU A 47 3.05 -19.43 -17.13
C LEU A 47 4.09 -18.44 -17.67
N TRP A 48 3.91 -17.94 -18.90
CA TRP A 48 4.87 -17.03 -19.53
C TRP A 48 5.01 -15.69 -18.81
N PHE A 49 3.90 -15.16 -18.28
CA PHE A 49 3.92 -13.94 -17.47
C PHE A 49 4.52 -14.16 -16.07
N ALA A 50 4.32 -15.36 -15.52
CA ALA A 50 4.81 -15.66 -14.16
C ALA A 50 6.33 -15.92 -14.13
N MET A 51 6.85 -16.73 -15.07
CA MET A 51 8.19 -17.30 -14.96
C MET A 51 9.27 -16.37 -15.52
N PRO A 52 10.22 -15.90 -14.68
CA PRO A 52 11.32 -15.04 -15.14
C PRO A 52 12.47 -15.80 -15.83
N MET A 53 12.25 -17.06 -16.21
CA MET A 53 13.20 -17.92 -16.90
C MET A 53 12.50 -18.74 -17.99
N SER A 54 13.29 -19.26 -18.93
CA SER A 54 12.85 -20.08 -20.05
C SER A 54 13.65 -21.38 -20.12
N GLN A 55 13.18 -22.33 -20.92
CA GLN A 55 13.93 -23.56 -21.20
C GLN A 55 15.32 -23.23 -21.74
N GLY A 56 16.34 -23.91 -21.24
CA GLY A 56 17.75 -23.71 -21.58
C GLY A 56 18.50 -22.69 -20.74
N ASP A 57 17.79 -21.84 -19.98
CA ASP A 57 18.42 -20.90 -19.06
C ASP A 57 19.10 -21.64 -17.88
N MET A 58 20.06 -21.02 -17.24
CA MET A 58 20.65 -21.54 -16.00
C MET A 58 19.59 -21.59 -14.90
N LEU A 59 19.42 -22.76 -14.27
CA LEU A 59 18.46 -22.94 -13.21
C LEU A 59 18.88 -22.19 -11.95
N ASN A 60 18.15 -21.14 -11.62
CA ASN A 60 18.34 -20.36 -10.42
C ASN A 60 17.06 -20.42 -9.56
N VAL A 61 17.20 -20.90 -8.32
CA VAL A 61 16.10 -21.00 -7.35
C VAL A 61 15.40 -19.66 -7.12
N ARG A 62 16.14 -18.55 -7.19
CA ARG A 62 15.53 -17.21 -6.99
C ARG A 62 14.52 -16.86 -8.10
N ASN A 63 14.78 -17.29 -9.33
CA ASN A 63 13.83 -17.14 -10.43
C ASN A 63 12.61 -18.04 -10.25
N ILE A 64 12.80 -19.25 -9.72
CA ILE A 64 11.71 -20.18 -9.39
C ILE A 64 10.81 -19.55 -8.31
N GLU A 65 11.39 -19.05 -7.24
CA GLU A 65 10.67 -18.38 -6.15
C GLU A 65 9.89 -17.16 -6.67
N GLN A 66 10.46 -16.36 -7.55
CA GLN A 66 9.76 -15.22 -8.15
C GLN A 66 8.58 -15.68 -9.03
N GLY A 67 8.76 -16.72 -9.84
CA GLY A 67 7.69 -17.28 -10.64
C GLY A 67 6.55 -17.82 -9.78
N LEU A 68 6.88 -18.54 -8.70
CA LEU A 68 5.91 -19.05 -7.76
C LEU A 68 5.15 -17.92 -7.03
N GLU A 69 5.85 -16.86 -6.64
CA GLU A 69 5.22 -15.68 -6.05
C GLU A 69 4.26 -14.98 -7.02
N ASN A 70 4.61 -14.89 -8.31
CA ASN A 70 3.74 -14.34 -9.33
C ASN A 70 2.47 -15.20 -9.52
N LEU A 71 2.59 -16.52 -9.51
CA LEU A 71 1.45 -17.44 -9.61
C LEU A 71 0.52 -17.37 -8.39
N LYS A 72 1.08 -17.17 -7.20
CA LYS A 72 0.35 -17.13 -5.92
C LYS A 72 -0.08 -15.72 -5.50
N ARG A 73 0.19 -14.69 -6.32
CA ARG A 73 -0.08 -13.30 -5.92
C ARG A 73 -1.55 -12.96 -5.78
N VAL A 74 -2.42 -13.65 -6.49
CA VAL A 74 -3.87 -13.46 -6.40
C VAL A 74 -4.46 -14.37 -5.33
N PRO A 75 -5.37 -13.88 -4.48
CA PRO A 75 -5.86 -14.63 -3.31
C PRO A 75 -6.55 -15.96 -3.63
N SER A 76 -7.16 -16.09 -4.81
CA SER A 76 -7.86 -17.31 -5.24
C SER A 76 -6.93 -18.38 -5.81
N ALA A 77 -5.66 -18.09 -6.08
CA ALA A 77 -4.72 -19.00 -6.68
C ALA A 77 -3.71 -19.53 -5.66
N ASP A 78 -3.40 -20.82 -5.80
CA ASP A 78 -2.31 -21.49 -5.11
C ASP A 78 -1.46 -22.29 -6.12
N ALA A 79 -0.17 -22.37 -5.86
CA ALA A 79 0.77 -23.08 -6.72
C ALA A 79 1.92 -23.68 -5.92
N ASN A 80 2.37 -24.86 -6.35
CA ASN A 80 3.58 -25.50 -5.83
C ASN A 80 4.47 -25.90 -7.00
N MET A 81 5.76 -25.99 -6.75
CA MET A 81 6.75 -26.40 -7.75
C MET A 81 7.54 -27.60 -7.29
N GLU A 82 7.80 -28.49 -8.22
CA GLU A 82 8.69 -29.63 -8.05
C GLU A 82 9.77 -29.59 -9.14
N LEU A 83 10.99 -29.92 -8.75
CA LEU A 83 12.12 -30.09 -9.64
C LEU A 83 12.27 -31.58 -9.93
N VAL A 84 12.13 -31.97 -11.18
CA VAL A 84 12.19 -33.36 -11.63
C VAL A 84 13.36 -33.55 -12.60
N PRO A 85 14.15 -34.64 -12.51
CA PRO A 85 15.20 -34.90 -13.50
C PRO A 85 14.61 -34.93 -14.92
N SER A 86 15.27 -34.20 -15.84
CA SER A 86 14.90 -34.25 -17.27
C SER A 86 15.48 -35.49 -17.97
N GLU A 87 14.92 -35.84 -19.11
CA GLU A 87 15.49 -36.87 -20.02
C GLU A 87 16.88 -36.44 -20.53
N ASN A 88 17.14 -35.13 -20.61
CA ASN A 88 18.42 -34.59 -21.06
C ASN A 88 19.38 -34.45 -19.89
N VAL A 89 20.60 -34.89 -20.09
CA VAL A 89 21.66 -34.74 -19.06
C VAL A 89 21.99 -33.28 -18.78
N GLY A 90 21.99 -32.91 -17.50
CA GLY A 90 22.27 -31.53 -17.07
C GLY A 90 21.05 -30.60 -17.10
N GLU A 91 19.90 -31.09 -17.47
CA GLU A 91 18.64 -30.34 -17.43
C GLU A 91 17.76 -30.82 -16.26
N THR A 92 16.93 -29.92 -15.76
CA THR A 92 15.93 -30.20 -14.72
C THR A 92 14.60 -29.65 -15.18
N ASP A 93 13.60 -30.51 -15.22
CA ASP A 93 12.22 -30.12 -15.53
C ASP A 93 11.55 -29.48 -14.32
N ILE A 94 10.73 -28.47 -14.55
CA ILE A 94 9.97 -27.78 -13.53
C ILE A 94 8.50 -28.11 -13.72
N VAL A 95 7.92 -28.80 -12.74
CA VAL A 95 6.48 -29.16 -12.72
C VAL A 95 5.78 -28.25 -11.72
N ILE A 96 4.81 -27.51 -12.20
CA ILE A 96 4.02 -26.57 -11.40
C ILE A 96 2.62 -27.15 -11.24
N SER A 97 2.22 -27.44 -10.00
CA SER A 97 0.85 -27.74 -9.64
C SER A 97 0.13 -26.45 -9.32
N TYR A 98 -0.88 -26.10 -10.09
CA TYR A 98 -1.64 -24.85 -9.98
C TYR A 98 -3.10 -25.14 -9.67
N LYS A 99 -3.68 -24.40 -8.73
CA LYS A 99 -5.09 -24.50 -8.38
C LYS A 99 -5.67 -23.12 -8.15
N GLN A 100 -6.77 -22.82 -8.83
CA GLN A 100 -7.55 -21.62 -8.61
C GLN A 100 -8.95 -21.97 -8.14
N THR A 101 -9.39 -21.29 -7.09
CA THR A 101 -10.77 -21.33 -6.58
C THR A 101 -11.61 -20.27 -7.29
N LEU A 102 -12.81 -19.98 -6.80
CA LEU A 102 -13.66 -18.94 -7.37
C LEU A 102 -12.91 -17.60 -7.41
N PRO A 103 -12.75 -16.97 -8.60
CA PRO A 103 -11.90 -15.78 -8.74
C PRO A 103 -12.59 -14.46 -8.38
N PHE A 104 -13.83 -14.50 -7.95
CA PHE A 104 -14.62 -13.31 -7.63
C PHE A 104 -14.92 -13.25 -6.15
N TYR A 105 -14.87 -12.04 -5.59
CA TYR A 105 -15.39 -11.79 -4.25
C TYR A 105 -16.03 -10.43 -4.15
N LEU A 106 -17.02 -10.34 -3.26
CA LEU A 106 -17.63 -9.10 -2.84
C LEU A 106 -17.30 -8.90 -1.36
N THR A 107 -16.70 -7.75 -1.03
CA THR A 107 -16.47 -7.35 0.36
C THR A 107 -17.37 -6.16 0.67
N LEU A 108 -18.17 -6.29 1.71
CA LEU A 108 -18.99 -5.20 2.24
C LEU A 108 -18.40 -4.74 3.58
N GLY A 109 -18.38 -3.44 3.82
CA GLY A 109 -17.83 -2.87 5.04
C GLY A 109 -18.61 -1.68 5.54
N VAL A 110 -18.52 -1.46 6.84
CA VAL A 110 -19.04 -0.27 7.53
C VAL A 110 -18.00 0.18 8.54
N ASP A 111 -17.71 1.48 8.54
CA ASP A 111 -16.79 2.10 9.49
C ASP A 111 -17.22 3.54 9.81
N ASP A 112 -16.59 4.14 10.79
CA ASP A 112 -16.82 5.52 11.22
C ASP A 112 -15.65 6.46 10.90
N SER A 113 -14.94 6.20 9.78
CA SER A 113 -13.74 6.95 9.39
C SER A 113 -13.99 8.28 8.69
N GLY A 114 -15.23 8.63 8.42
CA GLY A 114 -15.61 9.91 7.81
C GLY A 114 -15.42 11.10 8.75
N SER A 115 -15.57 12.30 8.22
CA SER A 115 -15.53 13.55 9.00
C SER A 115 -16.90 13.94 9.51
N LYS A 116 -16.96 14.80 10.54
CA LYS A 116 -18.22 15.36 11.04
C LYS A 116 -18.92 16.18 9.96
N ALA A 117 -18.17 16.91 9.15
CA ALA A 117 -18.73 17.81 8.13
C ALA A 117 -19.36 17.08 6.94
N THR A 118 -18.89 15.87 6.61
CA THR A 118 -19.33 15.12 5.40
C THR A 118 -19.93 13.76 5.71
N GLY A 119 -20.14 13.44 6.99
CA GLY A 119 -20.71 12.19 7.48
C GLY A 119 -19.64 11.22 7.99
N ARG A 120 -19.74 10.87 9.27
CA ARG A 120 -18.77 9.98 9.97
C ARG A 120 -18.92 8.53 9.56
N LEU A 121 -20.17 8.06 9.46
CA LEU A 121 -20.45 6.67 9.12
C LEU A 121 -20.27 6.44 7.63
N GLN A 122 -19.42 5.49 7.26
CA GLN A 122 -19.09 5.13 5.88
C GLN A 122 -19.52 3.69 5.61
N GLY A 123 -20.13 3.46 4.46
CA GLY A 123 -20.36 2.13 3.92
C GLY A 123 -19.48 1.91 2.70
N SER A 124 -18.94 0.72 2.55
CA SER A 124 -18.09 0.35 1.44
C SER A 124 -18.51 -0.96 0.80
N ALA A 125 -18.33 -1.05 -0.51
CA ALA A 125 -18.48 -2.28 -1.28
C ALA A 125 -17.29 -2.40 -2.23
N THR A 126 -16.62 -3.55 -2.21
CA THR A 126 -15.49 -3.85 -3.09
C THR A 126 -15.76 -5.14 -3.83
N PHE A 127 -15.78 -5.06 -5.15
CA PHE A 127 -15.79 -6.22 -6.04
C PHE A 127 -14.38 -6.48 -6.53
N SER A 128 -13.89 -7.70 -6.35
CA SER A 128 -12.54 -8.13 -6.76
C SER A 128 -12.65 -9.27 -7.75
N TRP A 129 -11.79 -9.24 -8.76
CA TRP A 129 -11.70 -10.28 -9.80
C TRP A 129 -10.22 -10.64 -10.04
N ASP A 130 -9.86 -11.86 -9.69
CA ASP A 130 -8.55 -12.43 -9.90
C ASP A 130 -8.44 -13.04 -11.30
N ASN A 131 -7.28 -12.91 -11.92
CA ASN A 131 -6.99 -13.51 -13.22
C ASN A 131 -8.01 -13.15 -14.33
N VAL A 132 -8.33 -11.88 -14.47
CA VAL A 132 -9.24 -11.37 -15.50
C VAL A 132 -8.81 -11.80 -16.90
N LEU A 133 -7.51 -11.69 -17.20
CA LEU A 133 -6.89 -12.06 -18.46
C LEU A 133 -6.13 -13.41 -18.38
N THR A 134 -6.24 -14.14 -17.25
CA THR A 134 -5.47 -15.37 -16.98
C THR A 134 -3.94 -15.16 -16.95
N LEU A 135 -3.50 -13.95 -16.70
CA LEU A 135 -2.09 -13.53 -16.68
C LEU A 135 -1.56 -13.24 -15.26
N ASN A 136 -2.16 -13.85 -14.24
CA ASN A 136 -1.90 -13.60 -12.83
C ASN A 136 -2.23 -12.15 -12.43
N ASP A 137 -3.12 -11.53 -13.16
CA ASP A 137 -3.56 -10.16 -13.00
C ASP A 137 -4.67 -10.07 -11.93
N MET A 138 -4.81 -8.88 -11.37
CA MET A 138 -5.76 -8.58 -10.31
C MET A 138 -6.51 -7.29 -10.64
N PHE A 139 -7.81 -7.33 -10.51
CA PHE A 139 -8.69 -6.19 -10.66
C PHE A 139 -9.56 -6.02 -9.43
N TYR A 140 -9.80 -4.79 -8.99
CA TYR A 140 -10.91 -4.48 -8.11
C TYR A 140 -11.48 -3.09 -8.37
N ILE A 141 -12.77 -2.95 -8.05
CA ILE A 141 -13.48 -1.70 -7.95
C ILE A 141 -14.06 -1.57 -6.55
N SER A 142 -13.81 -0.43 -5.91
CA SER A 142 -14.29 -0.15 -4.56
C SER A 142 -15.09 1.14 -4.56
N GLY A 143 -16.27 1.11 -3.96
CA GLY A 143 -17.10 2.28 -3.71
C GLY A 143 -17.28 2.48 -2.21
N THR A 144 -17.17 3.74 -1.76
CA THR A 144 -17.44 4.15 -0.37
C THR A 144 -18.39 5.33 -0.39
N ARG A 145 -19.35 5.35 0.52
CA ARG A 145 -20.33 6.44 0.66
C ARG A 145 -20.62 6.69 2.14
N SER A 146 -20.74 7.96 2.51
CA SER A 146 -21.22 8.35 3.83
C SER A 146 -22.72 8.12 3.97
N PHE A 147 -23.14 7.74 5.18
CA PHE A 147 -24.53 7.70 5.57
C PHE A 147 -24.85 8.85 6.51
N LYS A 148 -26.03 9.48 6.31
CA LYS A 148 -26.54 10.46 7.25
C LYS A 148 -26.97 9.78 8.54
N ARG A 149 -26.63 10.38 9.66
CA ARG A 149 -27.03 9.92 11.00
C ARG A 149 -27.58 11.10 11.78
N ASN A 150 -28.66 10.89 12.50
CA ASN A 150 -29.33 11.94 13.31
C ASN A 150 -28.45 12.51 14.43
N SER A 151 -27.33 11.85 14.75
CA SER A 151 -26.36 12.30 15.76
C SER A 151 -25.12 12.96 15.15
N ASP A 152 -25.09 13.19 13.84
CA ASP A 152 -24.02 13.95 13.22
C ASP A 152 -24.17 15.44 13.57
N ASP A 153 -23.07 16.10 13.89
CA ASP A 153 -23.05 17.54 14.21
C ASP A 153 -23.24 18.42 12.98
N ALA A 154 -23.37 17.81 11.78
CA ALA A 154 -23.57 18.52 10.53
C ALA A 154 -25.04 18.82 10.30
N GLU A 155 -25.35 20.09 10.07
CA GLU A 155 -26.70 20.55 9.71
C GLU A 155 -26.81 20.66 8.18
N GLY A 156 -28.05 20.51 7.66
CA GLY A 156 -28.34 20.64 6.24
C GLY A 156 -27.98 19.44 5.40
N ASP A 157 -27.55 19.69 4.16
CA ASP A 157 -27.13 18.65 3.23
C ASP A 157 -25.63 18.44 3.26
N TYR A 158 -25.21 17.18 3.44
CA TYR A 158 -23.81 16.79 3.53
C TYR A 158 -23.62 15.36 3.04
N GLY A 159 -22.41 15.03 2.60
CA GLY A 159 -22.06 13.68 2.20
C GLY A 159 -20.68 13.58 1.58
N SER A 160 -20.21 12.35 1.46
CA SER A 160 -19.00 12.01 0.73
C SER A 160 -19.15 10.72 -0.06
N LYS A 161 -18.45 10.62 -1.17
CA LYS A 161 -18.44 9.46 -2.04
C LYS A 161 -17.04 9.27 -2.63
N ASN A 162 -16.56 8.05 -2.61
CA ASN A 162 -15.30 7.69 -3.24
C ASN A 162 -15.48 6.44 -4.11
N VAL A 163 -14.85 6.43 -5.28
CA VAL A 163 -14.74 5.26 -6.15
C VAL A 163 -13.28 5.07 -6.50
N THR A 164 -12.78 3.84 -6.34
CA THR A 164 -11.41 3.47 -6.66
C THR A 164 -11.41 2.29 -7.62
N LEU A 165 -10.60 2.40 -8.65
CA LEU A 165 -10.29 1.34 -9.61
C LEU A 165 -8.84 0.94 -9.44
N TYR A 166 -8.58 -0.36 -9.49
CA TYR A 166 -7.24 -0.92 -9.40
C TYR A 166 -7.08 -2.09 -10.36
N TYR A 167 -5.99 -2.09 -11.09
CA TYR A 167 -5.57 -3.21 -11.92
C TYR A 167 -4.07 -3.43 -11.81
N SER A 168 -3.64 -4.66 -11.67
CA SER A 168 -2.21 -4.99 -11.68
C SER A 168 -1.94 -6.29 -12.41
N ILE A 169 -0.83 -6.32 -13.15
CA ILE A 169 -0.38 -7.45 -13.94
C ILE A 169 1.12 -7.66 -13.76
N PRO A 170 1.56 -8.86 -13.37
CA PRO A 170 2.98 -9.19 -13.30
C PRO A 170 3.47 -9.55 -14.70
N TRP A 171 4.72 -9.30 -14.95
CA TRP A 171 5.45 -9.82 -16.09
C TRP A 171 6.87 -10.16 -15.66
N ARG A 172 7.08 -11.45 -15.34
CA ARG A 172 8.37 -11.95 -14.87
C ARG A 172 8.87 -11.19 -13.63
N ASN A 173 9.90 -10.36 -13.77
CA ASN A 173 10.46 -9.52 -12.70
C ASN A 173 9.81 -8.13 -12.62
N TYR A 174 8.78 -7.86 -13.42
CA TYR A 174 8.07 -6.59 -13.45
C TYR A 174 6.65 -6.73 -12.91
N LEU A 175 6.14 -5.66 -12.36
CA LEU A 175 4.74 -5.50 -11.96
C LEU A 175 4.24 -4.14 -12.44
N LEU A 176 3.28 -4.14 -13.35
CA LEU A 176 2.55 -2.94 -13.74
C LEU A 176 1.31 -2.81 -12.85
N THR A 177 1.11 -1.63 -12.28
CA THR A 177 -0.06 -1.28 -11.48
C THR A 177 -0.70 -0.01 -12.03
N LEU A 178 -1.99 -0.08 -12.34
CA LEU A 178 -2.81 1.04 -12.75
C LEU A 178 -3.83 1.30 -11.65
N SER A 179 -3.94 2.54 -11.20
CA SER A 179 -4.93 2.94 -10.21
C SER A 179 -5.59 4.26 -10.59
N GLY A 180 -6.85 4.38 -10.24
CA GLY A 180 -7.61 5.61 -10.42
C GLY A 180 -8.61 5.76 -9.29
N SER A 181 -8.83 6.97 -8.83
CA SER A 181 -9.86 7.28 -7.84
C SER A 181 -10.55 8.59 -8.15
N LYS A 182 -11.83 8.64 -7.78
CA LYS A 182 -12.67 9.82 -7.82
C LYS A 182 -13.33 9.97 -6.47
N TYR A 183 -13.06 11.10 -5.83
CA TYR A 183 -13.64 11.50 -4.55
C TYR A 183 -14.50 12.74 -4.74
N SER A 184 -15.68 12.78 -4.16
CA SER A 184 -16.55 13.93 -4.11
C SER A 184 -17.15 14.09 -2.72
N TYR A 185 -17.35 15.32 -2.32
CA TYR A 185 -17.98 15.68 -1.05
C TYR A 185 -18.82 16.92 -1.17
N HIS A 186 -19.76 17.09 -0.27
CA HIS A 186 -20.53 18.32 -0.10
C HIS A 186 -20.86 18.49 1.38
N GLN A 187 -20.99 19.72 1.81
CA GLN A 187 -21.38 20.12 3.14
C GLN A 187 -22.12 21.45 3.12
N THR A 188 -23.07 21.60 4.00
CA THR A 188 -23.75 22.89 4.21
C THR A 188 -22.92 23.74 5.15
N VAL A 189 -22.64 24.97 4.74
CA VAL A 189 -21.90 25.96 5.51
C VAL A 189 -22.83 27.13 5.82
N ALA A 190 -22.93 27.49 7.10
CA ALA A 190 -23.70 28.65 7.55
C ALA A 190 -22.97 29.94 7.14
N GLY A 191 -23.61 30.77 6.32
CA GLY A 191 -23.17 32.12 6.04
C GLY A 191 -23.80 33.13 7.00
N ALA A 192 -23.48 34.40 6.82
CA ALA A 192 -24.00 35.46 7.69
C ALA A 192 -25.52 35.71 7.56
N PHE A 193 -26.09 35.44 6.38
CA PHE A 193 -27.50 35.68 6.08
C PHE A 193 -28.23 34.44 5.55
N GLU A 194 -27.50 33.52 4.92
CA GLU A 194 -28.06 32.29 4.36
C GLU A 194 -26.99 31.18 4.42
N SER A 195 -27.46 29.94 4.34
CA SER A 195 -26.55 28.78 4.22
C SER A 195 -26.29 28.47 2.76
N TYR A 196 -25.08 28.05 2.44
CA TYR A 196 -24.68 27.61 1.10
C TYR A 196 -24.06 26.23 1.15
N VAL A 197 -24.10 25.53 0.03
CA VAL A 197 -23.47 24.21 -0.12
C VAL A 197 -22.07 24.38 -0.69
N TYR A 198 -21.07 23.98 0.10
CA TYR A 198 -19.69 23.87 -0.36
C TYR A 198 -19.41 22.45 -0.77
N SER A 199 -18.95 22.25 -1.99
CA SER A 199 -18.68 20.93 -2.54
C SER A 199 -17.32 20.86 -3.24
N GLY A 200 -16.80 19.65 -3.39
CA GLY A 200 -15.56 19.43 -4.10
C GLY A 200 -15.52 18.08 -4.77
N GLU A 201 -14.74 18.00 -5.84
CA GLU A 201 -14.44 16.79 -6.57
C GLU A 201 -12.94 16.70 -6.80
N SER A 202 -12.36 15.54 -6.58
CA SER A 202 -10.97 15.26 -6.94
C SER A 202 -10.85 13.93 -7.66
N GLN A 203 -9.96 13.90 -8.64
CA GLN A 203 -9.62 12.70 -9.42
C GLN A 203 -8.12 12.54 -9.43
N GLN A 204 -7.67 11.30 -9.27
CA GLN A 204 -6.26 10.97 -9.48
C GLN A 204 -6.12 9.68 -10.25
N MET A 205 -5.07 9.61 -11.07
CA MET A 205 -4.67 8.43 -11.81
C MET A 205 -3.17 8.22 -11.62
N LYS A 206 -2.76 6.96 -11.53
CA LYS A 206 -1.35 6.58 -11.40
C LYS A 206 -1.09 5.30 -12.17
N ALA A 207 -0.01 5.30 -12.95
CA ALA A 207 0.56 4.11 -13.58
C ALA A 207 1.95 3.89 -12.99
N ASN A 208 2.18 2.76 -12.35
CA ASN A 208 3.43 2.41 -11.67
C ASN A 208 4.00 1.13 -12.25
N LEU A 209 5.26 1.16 -12.65
CA LEU A 209 6.04 0.00 -13.06
C LEU A 209 7.10 -0.29 -12.01
N SER A 210 7.03 -1.47 -11.41
CA SER A 210 8.01 -1.97 -10.45
C SER A 210 8.87 -3.05 -11.08
N ARG A 211 10.16 -3.06 -10.79
CA ARG A 211 11.11 -4.09 -11.23
C ARG A 211 11.87 -4.66 -10.05
N LEU A 212 11.91 -5.98 -9.96
CA LEU A 212 12.77 -6.69 -9.02
C LEU A 212 14.24 -6.51 -9.44
N LEU A 213 15.05 -5.86 -8.61
CA LEU A 213 16.48 -5.66 -8.82
C LEU A 213 17.30 -6.80 -8.23
N SER A 214 16.94 -7.23 -7.02
CA SER A 214 17.68 -8.26 -6.30
C SER A 214 16.73 -9.08 -5.43
N ARG A 215 16.95 -10.39 -5.44
CA ARG A 215 16.26 -11.36 -4.60
C ARG A 215 17.26 -12.34 -4.02
N GLY A 216 17.40 -12.36 -2.71
CA GLY A 216 18.18 -13.33 -1.96
C GLY A 216 17.29 -14.30 -1.19
N SER A 217 17.90 -15.10 -0.32
CA SER A 217 17.15 -15.95 0.62
C SER A 217 16.41 -15.15 1.67
N GLN A 218 16.91 -13.97 2.01
CA GLN A 218 16.42 -13.15 3.11
C GLN A 218 16.11 -11.71 2.70
N HIS A 219 16.15 -11.36 1.42
CA HIS A 219 15.87 -10.01 0.98
C HIS A 219 15.23 -9.95 -0.40
N LYS A 220 14.53 -8.86 -0.63
CA LYS A 220 14.00 -8.43 -1.93
C LYS A 220 14.17 -6.93 -2.08
N THR A 221 14.64 -6.48 -3.24
CA THR A 221 14.81 -5.07 -3.55
C THR A 221 14.14 -4.75 -4.88
N TYR A 222 13.28 -3.73 -4.87
CA TYR A 222 12.55 -3.26 -6.05
C TYR A 222 12.87 -1.80 -6.33
N ILE A 223 12.93 -1.46 -7.62
CA ILE A 223 12.85 -0.08 -8.09
C ILE A 223 11.47 0.15 -8.71
N ASN A 224 10.88 1.30 -8.49
CA ASN A 224 9.62 1.69 -9.11
C ASN A 224 9.76 3.01 -9.85
N GLY A 225 9.05 3.12 -10.95
CA GLY A 225 8.81 4.36 -11.67
C GLY A 225 7.32 4.54 -11.88
N ALA A 226 6.80 5.74 -11.64
CA ALA A 226 5.38 6.01 -11.84
C ALA A 226 5.14 7.33 -12.55
N LEU A 227 4.04 7.36 -13.30
CA LEU A 227 3.43 8.57 -13.84
C LEU A 227 2.10 8.79 -13.12
N TRP A 228 1.82 10.02 -12.75
CA TRP A 228 0.60 10.37 -12.03
C TRP A 228 -0.02 11.67 -12.56
N THR A 229 -1.33 11.79 -12.37
CA THR A 229 -2.09 13.02 -12.61
C THR A 229 -3.15 13.19 -11.53
N LYS A 230 -3.42 14.44 -11.15
CA LYS A 230 -4.42 14.80 -10.16
C LYS A 230 -5.16 16.05 -10.61
N LYS A 231 -6.48 16.05 -10.41
CA LYS A 231 -7.37 17.20 -10.68
C LYS A 231 -8.26 17.39 -9.48
N SER A 232 -8.56 18.64 -9.15
CA SER A 232 -9.59 18.98 -8.16
C SER A 232 -10.31 20.26 -8.52
N HIS A 233 -11.60 20.28 -8.20
CA HIS A 233 -12.52 21.39 -8.39
C HIS A 233 -13.33 21.56 -7.12
N ASN A 234 -13.62 22.81 -6.76
CA ASN A 234 -14.51 23.14 -5.65
C ASN A 234 -15.59 24.10 -6.12
N TYR A 235 -16.74 24.04 -5.46
CA TYR A 235 -17.92 24.81 -5.82
C TYR A 235 -18.54 25.42 -4.56
N ILE A 236 -19.14 26.60 -4.71
CA ILE A 236 -20.08 27.19 -3.77
C ILE A 236 -21.44 27.20 -4.48
N ASP A 237 -22.40 26.45 -3.90
CA ASP A 237 -23.60 26.04 -4.60
C ASP A 237 -23.20 25.37 -5.94
N ASP A 238 -23.66 25.86 -7.06
CA ASP A 238 -23.32 25.31 -8.38
C ASP A 238 -22.22 26.10 -9.11
N THR A 239 -21.59 27.09 -8.43
CA THR A 239 -20.58 27.96 -9.03
C THR A 239 -19.17 27.49 -8.66
N GLU A 240 -18.34 27.22 -9.69
CA GLU A 240 -16.95 26.83 -9.47
C GLU A 240 -16.11 27.95 -8.89
N VAL A 241 -15.31 27.62 -7.86
CA VAL A 241 -14.31 28.52 -7.28
C VAL A 241 -13.01 28.35 -8.06
N GLU A 242 -12.82 29.13 -9.12
CA GLU A 242 -11.72 28.97 -10.08
C GLU A 242 -10.32 29.05 -9.44
N VAL A 243 -10.13 29.87 -8.42
CA VAL A 243 -8.84 29.99 -7.69
C VAL A 243 -8.47 28.71 -6.92
N GLN A 244 -9.42 27.81 -6.70
CA GLN A 244 -9.20 26.52 -6.06
C GLN A 244 -9.05 25.36 -7.05
N ARG A 245 -9.20 25.63 -8.36
CA ARG A 245 -8.98 24.61 -9.39
C ARG A 245 -7.53 24.19 -9.41
N ARG A 246 -7.29 22.87 -9.31
CA ARG A 246 -5.94 22.28 -9.38
C ARG A 246 -5.89 21.23 -10.47
N ARG A 247 -4.80 21.24 -11.22
CA ARG A 247 -4.48 20.21 -12.20
C ARG A 247 -2.98 20.03 -12.21
N THR A 248 -2.52 18.91 -11.72
CA THR A 248 -1.09 18.58 -11.59
C THR A 248 -0.80 17.22 -12.22
N ALA A 249 0.40 17.06 -12.71
CA ALA A 249 0.91 15.80 -13.20
C ALA A 249 2.42 15.71 -12.98
N GLY A 250 2.94 14.52 -12.96
CA GLY A 250 4.37 14.33 -12.76
C GLY A 250 4.77 12.88 -12.76
N TRP A 251 5.95 12.63 -12.21
CA TRP A 251 6.54 11.32 -12.10
C TRP A 251 7.09 11.08 -10.70
N GLU A 252 7.25 9.82 -10.39
CA GLU A 252 7.88 9.35 -9.15
C GLU A 252 8.90 8.27 -9.48
N VAL A 253 9.96 8.22 -8.68
CA VAL A 253 10.92 7.12 -8.68
C VAL A 253 11.18 6.71 -7.24
N GLY A 254 11.24 5.40 -7.00
CA GLY A 254 11.39 4.89 -5.64
C GLY A 254 12.15 3.58 -5.57
N LEU A 255 12.63 3.28 -4.37
CA LEU A 255 13.24 2.02 -3.99
C LEU A 255 12.47 1.43 -2.82
N ASN A 256 12.24 0.13 -2.86
CA ASN A 256 11.69 -0.65 -1.74
C ASN A 256 12.63 -1.83 -1.47
N HIS A 257 12.95 -2.01 -0.20
CA HIS A 257 13.77 -3.13 0.27
C HIS A 257 13.07 -3.83 1.40
N THR A 258 12.95 -5.15 1.30
CA THR A 258 12.44 -6.01 2.37
C THR A 258 13.56 -6.93 2.82
N GLN A 259 13.84 -6.94 4.12
CA GLN A 259 14.79 -7.84 4.78
C GLN A 259 14.05 -8.75 5.74
N TYR A 260 14.27 -10.04 5.62
CA TYR A 260 13.79 -11.07 6.54
C TYR A 260 14.91 -11.48 7.47
N ILE A 261 14.67 -11.45 8.78
CA ILE A 261 15.62 -11.84 9.83
C ILE A 261 14.90 -12.82 10.74
N GLY A 262 14.97 -14.13 10.41
CA GLY A 262 14.08 -15.13 11.00
C GLY A 262 12.61 -14.77 10.69
N ASP A 263 11.78 -14.67 11.72
CA ASP A 263 10.37 -14.28 11.61
C ASP A 263 10.17 -12.75 11.58
N THR A 264 11.25 -11.98 11.75
CA THR A 264 11.22 -10.52 11.74
C THR A 264 11.26 -10.00 10.32
N VAL A 265 10.43 -9.00 10.02
CA VAL A 265 10.37 -8.34 8.73
C VAL A 265 10.71 -6.86 8.88
N LEU A 266 11.72 -6.41 8.14
CA LEU A 266 12.11 -5.01 7.99
C LEU A 266 11.82 -4.57 6.56
N GLN A 267 11.01 -3.53 6.40
CA GLN A 267 10.73 -2.90 5.12
C GLN A 267 11.26 -1.47 5.12
N LEU A 268 11.98 -1.12 4.07
CA LEU A 268 12.52 0.22 3.86
C LEU A 268 12.00 0.74 2.54
N PHE A 269 11.62 2.01 2.50
CA PHE A 269 11.31 2.67 1.24
C PHE A 269 11.90 4.07 1.18
N ALA A 270 12.20 4.51 -0.04
CA ALA A 270 12.55 5.88 -0.35
C ALA A 270 11.91 6.24 -1.70
N ASN A 271 11.30 7.39 -1.80
CA ASN A 271 10.59 7.83 -2.99
C ASN A 271 10.85 9.32 -3.25
N TYR A 272 11.07 9.66 -4.52
CA TYR A 272 11.16 11.02 -4.99
C TYR A 272 10.02 11.29 -5.96
N LYS A 273 9.23 12.34 -5.67
CA LYS A 273 8.09 12.78 -6.47
C LYS A 273 8.35 14.15 -7.03
N ARG A 274 8.08 14.30 -8.34
CA ARG A 274 8.22 15.58 -9.03
C ARG A 274 6.97 15.91 -9.84
N GLY A 275 6.44 17.11 -9.63
CA GLY A 275 5.44 17.72 -10.50
C GLY A 275 6.09 18.32 -11.74
N THR A 276 5.39 18.24 -12.86
CA THR A 276 5.81 18.78 -14.15
C THR A 276 4.70 19.63 -14.78
N GLY A 277 5.01 20.31 -15.88
CA GLY A 277 4.00 20.99 -16.70
C GLY A 277 3.20 20.05 -17.64
N GLY A 278 3.39 18.72 -17.51
CA GLY A 278 2.72 17.71 -18.35
C GLY A 278 1.22 17.65 -18.15
N ASN A 279 0.52 17.01 -19.09
CA ASN A 279 -0.95 16.79 -19.05
C ASN A 279 -1.76 18.07 -18.80
N LYS A 280 -1.33 19.19 -19.39
CA LYS A 280 -1.98 20.52 -19.22
C LYS A 280 -2.08 20.92 -17.73
N SER A 281 -1.04 20.67 -16.94
CA SER A 281 -0.95 21.11 -15.55
C SER A 281 -1.11 22.62 -15.46
N LEU A 282 -1.86 23.07 -14.46
CA LEU A 282 -2.07 24.49 -14.17
C LEU A 282 -1.02 24.96 -13.16
N PRO A 283 -0.49 26.18 -13.30
CA PRO A 283 0.29 26.79 -12.22
C PRO A 283 -0.57 26.90 -10.95
N ALA A 284 0.03 26.73 -9.79
CA ALA A 284 -0.65 26.97 -8.54
C ALA A 284 -0.76 28.48 -8.29
N PRO A 285 -1.91 29.02 -7.86
CA PRO A 285 -2.03 30.43 -7.51
C PRO A 285 -1.02 30.90 -6.46
N GLU A 286 -0.62 29.99 -5.57
CA GLU A 286 0.39 30.22 -4.54
C GLU A 286 1.81 30.48 -5.10
N GLU A 287 2.05 30.14 -6.39
CA GLU A 287 3.35 30.41 -7.06
C GLU A 287 3.65 31.91 -7.14
N GLU A 288 2.61 32.74 -7.25
CA GLU A 288 2.74 34.20 -7.31
C GLU A 288 3.35 34.77 -6.02
N PHE A 289 3.13 34.10 -4.88
CA PHE A 289 3.62 34.49 -3.57
C PHE A 289 4.83 33.65 -3.11
N GLY A 290 5.26 32.67 -3.90
CA GLY A 290 6.33 31.75 -3.52
C GLY A 290 5.96 30.77 -2.41
N GLU A 291 4.66 30.56 -2.14
CA GLU A 291 4.14 29.75 -1.03
C GLU A 291 3.77 28.30 -1.44
N GLY A 292 3.82 27.99 -2.72
CA GLY A 292 3.53 26.66 -3.24
C GLY A 292 3.79 26.59 -4.73
N THR A 293 3.86 25.38 -5.29
CA THR A 293 4.03 25.17 -6.74
C THR A 293 3.36 23.89 -7.21
N SER A 294 2.85 23.91 -8.45
CA SER A 294 2.40 22.70 -9.15
C SER A 294 3.55 21.78 -9.58
N ARG A 295 4.79 22.29 -9.57
CA ARG A 295 6.02 21.57 -9.90
C ARG A 295 6.79 21.15 -8.67
N MET A 296 6.09 20.58 -7.69
CA MET A 296 6.64 20.18 -6.41
C MET A 296 7.80 19.19 -6.56
N GLN A 297 8.71 19.26 -5.61
CA GLN A 297 9.76 18.28 -5.37
C GLN A 297 9.61 17.77 -3.93
N ILE A 298 9.26 16.48 -3.80
CA ILE A 298 8.99 15.85 -2.52
C ILE A 298 9.82 14.57 -2.43
N PHE A 299 10.54 14.45 -1.33
CA PHE A 299 11.25 13.24 -0.96
C PHE A 299 10.54 12.62 0.24
N THR A 300 10.23 11.33 0.17
CA THR A 300 9.68 10.56 1.28
C THR A 300 10.52 9.33 1.55
N ALA A 301 10.65 8.95 2.81
CA ALA A 301 11.30 7.72 3.21
C ALA A 301 10.60 7.14 4.42
N GLY A 302 10.71 5.83 4.59
CA GLY A 302 10.10 5.16 5.73
C GLY A 302 10.71 3.82 6.04
N VAL A 303 10.38 3.37 7.23
CA VAL A 303 10.80 2.10 7.82
C VAL A 303 9.58 1.46 8.46
N ASP A 304 9.29 0.22 8.10
CA ASP A 304 8.31 -0.62 8.79
C ASP A 304 9.03 -1.85 9.36
N PHE A 305 8.86 -2.08 10.65
CA PHE A 305 9.50 -3.18 11.37
C PHE A 305 8.45 -3.98 12.11
N THR A 306 8.41 -5.29 11.85
CA THR A 306 7.50 -6.24 12.49
C THR A 306 8.31 -7.32 13.18
N TYR A 307 8.13 -7.44 14.49
CA TYR A 307 8.80 -8.42 15.33
C TYR A 307 7.78 -9.29 16.07
N PRO A 308 7.51 -10.53 15.59
CA PRO A 308 6.72 -11.50 16.32
C PRO A 308 7.58 -12.18 17.42
N PHE A 309 6.98 -12.38 18.59
CA PHE A 309 7.62 -13.05 19.71
C PHE A 309 6.59 -13.73 20.60
N THR A 310 7.03 -14.58 21.52
CA THR A 310 6.17 -15.28 22.46
C THR A 310 6.58 -14.97 23.90
N ILE A 311 5.60 -14.83 24.79
CA ILE A 311 5.81 -14.78 26.23
C ILE A 311 5.04 -15.97 26.82
N GLY A 312 5.78 -16.95 27.36
CA GLY A 312 5.20 -18.25 27.66
C GLY A 312 4.66 -18.91 26.38
N ASN A 313 3.37 -19.26 26.36
CA ASN A 313 2.70 -19.82 25.18
C ASN A 313 1.82 -18.80 24.45
N GLN A 314 1.95 -17.51 24.74
CA GLN A 314 1.14 -16.47 24.15
C GLN A 314 1.91 -15.75 23.06
N PRO A 315 1.36 -15.63 21.82
CA PRO A 315 1.99 -14.90 20.75
C PRO A 315 1.75 -13.40 20.89
N PHE A 316 2.83 -12.64 20.69
CA PHE A 316 2.84 -11.19 20.66
C PHE A 316 3.45 -10.72 19.35
N ARG A 317 3.13 -9.49 18.97
CA ARG A 317 3.69 -8.82 17.81
C ARG A 317 3.99 -7.37 18.15
N PHE A 318 5.22 -6.95 17.96
CA PHE A 318 5.60 -5.55 18.00
C PHE A 318 5.75 -5.01 16.59
N ASN A 319 5.02 -3.95 16.28
CA ASN A 319 5.13 -3.22 15.03
C ASN A 319 5.58 -1.80 15.32
N THR A 320 6.54 -1.32 14.57
CA THR A 320 6.90 0.10 14.58
C THR A 320 7.08 0.57 13.14
N SER A 321 6.53 1.74 12.84
CA SER A 321 6.69 2.39 11.55
C SER A 321 7.10 3.84 11.71
N TRP A 322 8.04 4.26 10.90
CA TRP A 322 8.48 5.64 10.82
C TRP A 322 8.39 6.11 9.37
N ASN A 323 7.78 7.26 9.13
CA ASN A 323 7.63 7.86 7.82
C ASN A 323 8.01 9.33 7.89
N GLY A 324 8.78 9.80 6.92
CA GLY A 324 9.18 11.20 6.83
C GLY A 324 9.00 11.77 5.43
N GLN A 325 8.77 13.06 5.38
CA GLN A 325 8.68 13.85 4.15
C GLN A 325 9.59 15.06 4.22
N TRP A 326 10.26 15.36 3.12
CA TRP A 326 11.07 16.56 2.90
C TRP A 326 10.71 17.18 1.56
N ASN A 327 10.80 18.49 1.48
CA ASN A 327 10.52 19.25 0.27
C ASN A 327 11.78 19.90 -0.31
N GLY A 328 11.87 19.92 -1.63
CA GLY A 328 12.86 20.69 -2.38
C GLY A 328 12.30 22.02 -2.92
N THR A 329 10.97 22.20 -2.84
CA THR A 329 10.24 23.38 -3.29
C THR A 329 9.20 23.76 -2.22
N PRO A 330 8.64 24.97 -2.22
CA PRO A 330 7.41 25.26 -1.50
C PRO A 330 6.29 24.30 -1.93
N LEU A 331 5.41 23.94 -1.02
CA LEU A 331 4.33 22.98 -1.26
C LEU A 331 2.96 23.66 -1.09
N THR A 332 2.05 23.37 -2.00
CA THR A 332 0.62 23.70 -1.80
C THR A 332 0.06 22.90 -0.63
N GLN A 333 -1.04 23.35 -0.05
CA GLN A 333 -1.68 22.69 1.09
C GLN A 333 -1.97 21.19 0.85
N GLN A 334 -2.29 20.82 -0.39
CA GLN A 334 -2.60 19.43 -0.77
C GLN A 334 -1.38 18.49 -0.76
N ASP A 335 -0.18 19.04 -0.83
CA ASP A 335 1.08 18.30 -0.89
C ASP A 335 1.84 18.31 0.44
N LYS A 336 1.37 19.08 1.44
CA LYS A 336 1.95 19.12 2.78
C LYS A 336 1.74 17.81 3.54
N PHE A 337 2.70 17.50 4.40
CA PHE A 337 2.60 16.39 5.34
C PHE A 337 1.65 16.77 6.48
N SER A 338 0.70 15.90 6.79
CA SER A 338 -0.36 16.20 7.77
C SER A 338 -0.45 15.11 8.85
N ILE A 339 -0.67 15.52 10.09
CA ILE A 339 -0.85 14.63 11.25
C ILE A 339 -2.08 15.06 12.06
N GLY A 340 -2.76 14.11 12.72
CA GLY A 340 -3.87 14.39 13.62
C GLY A 340 -5.14 13.55 13.36
N GLY A 341 -5.02 12.24 13.16
CA GLY A 341 -6.17 11.37 12.97
C GLY A 341 -5.81 9.88 13.01
N ARG A 342 -6.80 9.00 12.87
CA ARG A 342 -6.63 7.53 13.00
C ARG A 342 -5.58 6.92 12.06
N TYR A 343 -5.31 7.56 10.93
CA TYR A 343 -4.33 7.08 9.95
C TYR A 343 -2.93 7.66 10.15
N THR A 344 -2.77 8.59 11.09
CA THR A 344 -1.50 9.22 11.43
C THR A 344 -1.20 9.06 12.91
N VAL A 345 -1.42 10.08 13.75
CA VAL A 345 -1.29 9.99 15.20
C VAL A 345 -2.64 9.58 15.80
N ARG A 346 -2.78 8.31 16.18
CA ARG A 346 -4.01 7.79 16.77
C ARG A 346 -4.27 8.43 18.14
N GLY A 347 -5.53 8.57 18.50
CA GLY A 347 -5.97 9.26 19.72
C GLY A 347 -6.52 10.66 19.46
N PHE A 348 -6.44 11.16 18.22
CA PHE A 348 -7.04 12.40 17.74
C PHE A 348 -8.23 12.09 16.84
N ASP A 349 -9.26 12.94 16.87
CA ASP A 349 -10.51 12.72 16.12
C ASP A 349 -10.41 13.01 14.61
N GLY A 350 -9.34 13.65 14.16
CA GLY A 350 -9.11 13.94 12.75
C GLY A 350 -9.82 15.19 12.21
N GLU A 351 -10.56 15.91 13.04
CA GLU A 351 -11.28 17.13 12.61
C GLU A 351 -10.34 18.32 12.43
N LEU A 352 -9.28 18.39 13.21
CA LEU A 352 -8.18 19.33 13.05
C LEU A 352 -6.89 18.58 12.84
N SER A 353 -6.05 19.06 11.93
CA SER A 353 -4.72 18.51 11.67
C SER A 353 -3.64 19.58 11.71
N LEU A 354 -2.42 19.17 12.00
CA LEU A 354 -1.21 19.97 11.78
C LEU A 354 -0.57 19.58 10.47
N SER A 355 -0.17 20.54 9.66
CA SER A 355 0.46 20.30 8.36
C SER A 355 1.71 21.14 8.16
N GLY A 356 2.65 20.61 7.41
CA GLY A 356 3.88 21.31 7.04
C GLY A 356 4.52 20.74 5.81
N GLU A 357 5.45 21.47 5.21
CA GLU A 357 6.21 21.01 4.03
C GLU A 357 7.10 19.82 4.37
N LYS A 358 7.63 19.79 5.60
CA LYS A 358 8.40 18.68 6.16
C LYS A 358 7.66 18.10 7.34
N GLY A 359 7.85 16.82 7.58
CA GLY A 359 7.28 16.18 8.73
C GLY A 359 7.69 14.73 8.86
N TRP A 360 7.40 14.17 10.01
CA TRP A 360 7.58 12.75 10.27
C TRP A 360 6.49 12.23 11.19
N LEU A 361 6.24 10.95 11.08
CA LEU A 361 5.28 10.18 11.85
C LEU A 361 5.95 8.90 12.35
N TRP A 362 5.83 8.63 13.63
CA TRP A 362 6.30 7.40 14.27
C TRP A 362 5.14 6.71 14.98
N ARG A 363 4.78 5.53 14.51
CA ARG A 363 3.71 4.70 15.08
C ARG A 363 4.29 3.45 15.69
N ASN A 364 3.82 3.11 16.88
CA ASN A 364 4.25 1.92 17.61
C ASN A 364 3.01 1.15 18.08
N GLU A 365 3.06 -0.16 17.98
CA GLU A 365 1.95 -1.02 18.36
C GLU A 365 2.46 -2.34 18.91
N LEU A 366 1.95 -2.71 20.08
CA LEU A 366 2.11 -4.02 20.67
C LEU A 366 0.79 -4.76 20.60
N GLY A 367 0.74 -5.87 19.89
CA GLY A 367 -0.41 -6.75 19.77
C GLY A 367 -0.21 -8.05 20.53
N TRP A 368 -1.27 -8.52 21.18
CA TRP A 368 -1.35 -9.81 21.83
C TRP A 368 -2.48 -10.63 21.22
N ASP A 369 -2.15 -11.76 20.59
CA ASP A 369 -3.15 -12.71 20.12
C ASP A 369 -3.68 -13.51 21.32
N ILE A 370 -4.91 -13.20 21.73
CA ILE A 370 -5.55 -13.74 22.91
C ILE A 370 -5.78 -15.25 22.73
N ALA A 371 -5.10 -16.03 23.55
CA ALA A 371 -5.19 -17.49 23.57
C ALA A 371 -4.91 -18.14 22.19
N ASN A 372 -4.18 -17.47 21.30
CA ASN A 372 -3.88 -17.93 19.93
C ASN A 372 -5.14 -18.28 19.11
N LYS A 373 -6.19 -17.45 19.26
CA LYS A 373 -7.50 -17.65 18.59
C LYS A 373 -7.78 -16.64 17.47
N GLY A 374 -6.78 -15.84 17.08
CA GLY A 374 -6.93 -14.82 16.04
C GLY A 374 -7.72 -13.58 16.48
N HIS A 375 -7.82 -13.35 17.80
CA HIS A 375 -8.34 -12.12 18.39
C HIS A 375 -7.19 -11.36 19.03
N GLU A 376 -6.84 -10.22 18.49
CA GLU A 376 -5.67 -9.45 18.93
C GLU A 376 -6.13 -8.22 19.74
N LEU A 377 -5.69 -8.15 20.99
CA LEU A 377 -5.70 -6.93 21.78
C LEU A 377 -4.43 -6.14 21.46
N TYR A 378 -4.55 -4.88 21.10
CA TYR A 378 -3.39 -4.05 20.79
C TYR A 378 -3.35 -2.75 21.57
N LEU A 379 -2.15 -2.31 21.86
CA LEU A 379 -1.83 -1.03 22.46
C LEU A 379 -0.91 -0.25 21.52
N GLY A 380 -1.24 1.00 21.22
CA GLY A 380 -0.44 1.84 20.33
C GLY A 380 -0.08 3.17 20.97
N ILE A 381 1.11 3.66 20.65
CA ILE A 381 1.57 5.01 20.98
C ILE A 381 2.21 5.60 19.74
N ASP A 382 1.69 6.74 19.30
CA ASP A 382 2.11 7.40 18.07
C ASP A 382 2.56 8.82 18.36
N ARG A 383 3.56 9.28 17.61
CA ARG A 383 4.05 10.64 17.67
C ARG A 383 4.31 11.16 16.26
N GLY A 384 3.95 12.41 16.01
CA GLY A 384 4.25 13.09 14.76
C GLY A 384 4.70 14.53 15.01
N LYS A 385 5.48 15.04 14.07
CA LYS A 385 5.92 16.43 14.05
C LYS A 385 5.94 16.94 12.62
N VAL A 386 5.53 18.19 12.44
CA VAL A 386 5.55 18.91 11.17
C VAL A 386 6.35 20.19 11.29
N HIS A 387 6.92 20.65 10.19
CA HIS A 387 7.59 21.93 10.07
C HIS A 387 7.00 22.67 8.88
N SER A 388 6.51 23.86 9.12
CA SER A 388 5.99 24.78 8.12
C SER A 388 6.92 25.98 7.96
N SER A 389 7.02 26.49 6.75
CA SER A 389 7.68 27.78 6.48
C SER A 389 6.95 28.97 7.14
N GLN A 390 5.67 28.76 7.52
CA GLN A 390 4.81 29.73 8.17
C GLN A 390 4.48 29.30 9.61
N GLU A 391 5.51 28.99 10.40
CA GLU A 391 5.35 28.50 11.79
C GLU A 391 4.54 29.45 12.68
N GLU A 392 4.64 30.78 12.45
CA GLU A 392 3.91 31.80 13.21
C GLU A 392 2.38 31.70 13.06
N LEU A 393 1.90 31.08 11.99
CA LEU A 393 0.47 30.90 11.73
C LEU A 393 -0.07 29.57 12.26
N GLN A 394 0.79 28.71 12.79
CA GLN A 394 0.40 27.38 13.29
C GLN A 394 0.18 27.39 14.81
N ILE A 395 -0.82 26.63 15.25
CA ILE A 395 -1.13 26.40 16.67
C ILE A 395 0.01 25.64 17.36
N GLY A 396 0.83 24.90 16.58
CA GLY A 396 1.95 24.11 17.06
C GLY A 396 2.42 23.13 16.02
N ASP A 397 3.38 22.27 16.37
CA ASP A 397 4.13 21.46 15.43
C ASP A 397 4.07 19.94 15.70
N SER A 398 3.65 19.51 16.89
CA SER A 398 3.73 18.09 17.27
C SER A 398 2.50 17.57 18.02
N LEU A 399 2.20 16.31 17.77
CA LEU A 399 1.13 15.56 18.43
C LEU A 399 1.67 14.22 18.92
N MET A 400 1.14 13.76 20.06
CA MET A 400 1.37 12.42 20.58
C MET A 400 0.04 11.85 21.07
N GLY A 401 -0.28 10.63 20.70
CA GLY A 401 -1.54 9.97 21.07
C GLY A 401 -1.33 8.50 21.39
N GLY A 402 -2.31 7.95 22.11
CA GLY A 402 -2.37 6.55 22.50
C GLY A 402 -3.67 5.90 22.05
N VAL A 403 -3.65 4.61 21.84
CA VAL A 403 -4.78 3.81 21.43
C VAL A 403 -4.72 2.42 22.06
N ILE A 404 -5.88 1.92 22.45
CA ILE A 404 -6.09 0.50 22.77
C ILE A 404 -7.22 -0.01 21.91
N GLY A 405 -7.08 -1.22 21.37
CA GLY A 405 -8.12 -1.79 20.51
C GLY A 405 -8.12 -3.30 20.52
N LEU A 406 -9.19 -3.83 19.97
CA LEU A 406 -9.41 -5.25 19.78
C LEU A 406 -9.80 -5.50 18.33
N ARG A 407 -9.10 -6.39 17.65
CA ARG A 407 -9.38 -6.77 16.27
C ARG A 407 -9.31 -8.28 16.08
N GLY A 408 -10.01 -8.77 15.10
CA GLY A 408 -10.03 -10.18 14.79
C GLY A 408 -11.09 -10.57 13.78
N LYS A 409 -11.40 -11.85 13.74
CA LYS A 409 -12.43 -12.42 12.87
C LYS A 409 -13.38 -13.29 13.70
N LEU A 410 -14.67 -13.01 13.61
CA LEU A 410 -15.72 -13.75 14.29
C LEU A 410 -16.84 -14.09 13.29
N TRP A 411 -17.17 -15.39 13.12
CA TRP A 411 -18.18 -15.87 12.17
C TRP A 411 -18.02 -15.35 10.72
N GLY A 412 -16.77 -15.21 10.27
CA GLY A 412 -16.47 -14.66 8.93
C GLY A 412 -16.42 -13.13 8.88
N ILE A 413 -16.88 -12.43 9.90
CA ILE A 413 -16.86 -10.98 10.00
C ILE A 413 -15.49 -10.54 10.56
N ASN A 414 -14.78 -9.70 9.81
CA ASN A 414 -13.61 -9.01 10.32
C ASN A 414 -14.06 -7.78 11.10
N TYR A 415 -13.46 -7.54 12.25
CA TYR A 415 -13.76 -6.39 13.09
C TYR A 415 -12.49 -5.76 13.65
N ASP A 416 -12.54 -4.47 13.86
CA ASP A 416 -11.54 -3.66 14.58
C ASP A 416 -12.30 -2.58 15.34
N TYR A 417 -12.09 -2.52 16.65
CA TYR A 417 -12.65 -1.48 17.51
C TYR A 417 -11.55 -0.91 18.38
N PHE A 418 -11.47 0.40 18.47
CA PHE A 418 -10.44 1.05 19.29
C PHE A 418 -10.98 2.25 20.06
N VAL A 419 -10.27 2.56 21.13
CA VAL A 419 -10.42 3.76 21.94
C VAL A 419 -9.07 4.44 22.01
N GLY A 420 -9.03 5.73 21.73
CA GLY A 420 -7.81 6.53 21.71
C GLY A 420 -7.94 7.79 22.54
N LYS A 421 -6.81 8.31 22.94
CA LYS A 421 -6.71 9.55 23.72
C LYS A 421 -5.48 10.37 23.29
N PRO A 422 -5.60 11.71 23.16
CA PRO A 422 -4.44 12.59 23.06
C PRO A 422 -3.58 12.50 24.31
N ILE A 423 -2.25 12.31 24.13
CA ILE A 423 -1.27 12.32 25.23
C ILE A 423 -0.62 13.69 25.32
N LYS A 424 -0.20 14.25 24.17
CA LYS A 424 0.41 15.58 24.09
C LYS A 424 -0.09 16.28 22.84
N LYS A 425 -0.53 17.53 23.02
CA LYS A 425 -0.98 18.41 21.94
C LYS A 425 -0.62 19.86 22.25
N PRO A 426 -0.52 20.73 21.24
CA PRO A 426 -0.35 22.17 21.45
C PRO A 426 -1.53 22.78 22.19
N GLU A 427 -1.28 23.87 22.88
CA GLU A 427 -2.33 24.71 23.45
C GLU A 427 -3.22 25.24 22.32
N GLY A 428 -4.54 25.26 22.54
CA GLY A 428 -5.51 25.67 21.52
C GLY A 428 -5.86 24.62 20.46
N PHE A 429 -5.13 23.49 20.37
CA PHE A 429 -5.47 22.42 19.44
C PHE A 429 -6.75 21.70 19.89
N ARG A 430 -7.82 21.87 19.11
CA ARG A 430 -9.15 21.30 19.40
C ARG A 430 -9.23 19.86 18.92
N THR A 431 -9.60 18.98 19.81
CA THR A 431 -9.86 17.57 19.53
C THR A 431 -10.69 16.96 20.67
N SER A 432 -11.36 15.87 20.42
CA SER A 432 -12.09 15.12 21.44
C SER A 432 -11.15 14.60 22.53
N HIS A 433 -11.60 14.58 23.78
CA HIS A 433 -10.81 14.03 24.89
C HIS A 433 -10.57 12.52 24.75
N VAL A 434 -11.54 11.82 24.18
CA VAL A 434 -11.49 10.39 23.89
C VAL A 434 -12.06 10.21 22.49
N THR A 435 -11.37 9.44 21.66
CA THR A 435 -11.82 9.05 20.33
C THR A 435 -12.12 7.56 20.32
N THR A 436 -13.17 7.18 19.64
CA THR A 436 -13.48 5.78 19.38
C THR A 436 -13.59 5.56 17.89
N GLY A 437 -13.31 4.37 17.45
CA GLY A 437 -13.49 4.02 16.05
C GLY A 437 -13.74 2.53 15.89
N PHE A 438 -14.44 2.19 14.82
CA PHE A 438 -14.69 0.81 14.44
C PHE A 438 -14.57 0.61 12.93
N ASN A 439 -14.29 -0.61 12.55
CA ASN A 439 -14.37 -1.11 11.19
C ASN A 439 -14.91 -2.54 11.24
N VAL A 440 -15.93 -2.82 10.46
CA VAL A 440 -16.53 -4.14 10.33
C VAL A 440 -16.66 -4.48 8.86
N SER A 441 -16.21 -5.64 8.44
CA SER A 441 -16.32 -6.09 7.04
C SER A 441 -16.59 -7.58 6.94
N TYR A 442 -17.30 -7.95 5.88
CA TYR A 442 -17.58 -9.33 5.52
C TYR A 442 -17.26 -9.56 4.06
N ARG A 443 -16.64 -10.69 3.77
CA ARG A 443 -16.28 -11.12 2.41
C ARG A 443 -17.09 -12.35 2.03
N PHE A 444 -17.80 -12.23 0.92
CA PHE A 444 -18.59 -13.30 0.28
C PHE A 444 -17.77 -14.06 -0.73
#